data_56ffadec590a5be7b4f789a9eae812e8
#
_entry.id   56ffadec590a5be7b4f789a9eae812e8
#
_cell.length_a   1.000
_cell.length_b   1.000
_cell.length_c   1.000
_cell.angle_alpha   90.00
_cell.angle_beta   90.00
_cell.angle_gamma   90.00
#
_symmetry.space_group_name_H-M   'P 1'
#
loop_
_entity.id
_entity.type
_entity.pdbx_description
1 polymer ?
#
loop_
_entity_poly.entity_id
_entity_poly.type
_entity_poly.pdbx_seq_one_letter_code
_entity_poly.pdbx_strand_id
1 'polypeptide(L)'
;SLPAPAQKDKSHASHEFYSSMSRLAPLYALRAFEAAARHLSYTKAAQELAITQSAVSRHVRTLEVDFGCRLFAREGRGLRLTEPGRLLLPGLQQGFAALESACASLRSEEGALRLKAPSTLTMRWLLARLSRFRLQQPDIEVQLTAAWMDVDRVDFEREPYDCAVLLNTGVFPEGWEHVKLFEEWLIPVCAPEAAADGAWEVTRLQAAEQLHPTPDRRDWRQWLQAMDLSEQVPLKSGQVFDMLELGIVAAARGYGVSIGDLLLVAEDVEQGRLALPLPTAVFSGCSYYLVWPKARRGQERFQRLRDYLLAEVAAMRLPAVSRC
;
A
#
# COMPACT_ATOMS: atom_id res chain seq x y z
N SER A 1 -14.14 50.88 -55.67
CA SER A 1 -13.74 49.45 -55.71
C SER A 1 -12.67 49.17 -54.63
N LEU A 2 -13.07 48.62 -53.52
CA LEU A 2 -12.17 48.16 -52.47
C LEU A 2 -11.96 46.64 -52.63
N PRO A 3 -10.79 46.10 -52.45
CA PRO A 3 -10.57 44.63 -52.53
C PRO A 3 -10.95 43.98 -51.18
N ALA A 4 -11.50 42.76 -51.30
CA ALA A 4 -11.89 41.90 -50.18
C ALA A 4 -10.70 41.40 -49.35
N PRO A 5 -10.86 41.18 -48.05
CA PRO A 5 -9.78 40.65 -47.21
C PRO A 5 -9.60 39.14 -47.41
N ALA A 6 -8.34 38.71 -47.50
CA ALA A 6 -7.89 37.33 -47.63
C ALA A 6 -8.28 36.53 -46.40
N GLN A 7 -8.94 35.38 -46.59
CA GLN A 7 -9.16 34.32 -45.61
C GLN A 7 -7.82 33.74 -45.18
N LYS A 8 -7.42 33.97 -43.92
CA LYS A 8 -6.32 33.27 -43.28
C LYS A 8 -6.79 31.88 -42.86
N ASP A 9 -6.15 30.90 -43.44
CA ASP A 9 -6.29 29.48 -43.22
C ASP A 9 -6.02 29.15 -41.71
N LYS A 10 -7.04 28.68 -40.99
CA LYS A 10 -6.99 28.32 -39.56
C LYS A 10 -6.69 26.82 -39.34
N SER A 11 -6.22 26.10 -40.36
CA SER A 11 -6.06 24.66 -40.30
C SER A 11 -4.70 24.16 -39.77
N HIS A 12 -3.70 25.03 -39.61
CA HIS A 12 -2.37 24.61 -39.14
C HIS A 12 -2.10 24.73 -37.64
N ALA A 13 -2.91 25.47 -36.89
CA ALA A 13 -2.68 25.66 -35.45
C ALA A 13 -3.20 24.49 -34.57
N SER A 14 -4.06 23.62 -35.13
CA SER A 14 -4.65 22.50 -34.38
C SER A 14 -3.79 21.23 -34.40
N HIS A 15 -2.82 21.12 -35.29
CA HIS A 15 -1.95 19.94 -35.40
C HIS A 15 -0.68 20.02 -34.52
N GLU A 16 -0.23 21.20 -34.14
CA GLU A 16 0.97 21.34 -33.31
C GLU A 16 0.68 21.19 -31.79
N PHE A 17 -0.56 21.37 -31.34
CA PHE A 17 -0.91 21.24 -29.93
C PHE A 17 -1.03 19.78 -29.46
N TYR A 18 -1.21 18.82 -30.36
CA TYR A 18 -1.25 17.38 -30.05
C TYR A 18 0.14 16.70 -30.13
N SER A 19 1.19 17.41 -30.49
CA SER A 19 2.53 16.84 -30.70
C SER A 19 3.41 16.78 -29.45
N SER A 20 2.92 17.22 -28.27
CA SER A 20 3.71 17.18 -27.01
C SER A 20 3.16 16.20 -25.97
N MET A 21 2.14 15.41 -26.26
CA MET A 21 1.81 14.25 -25.45
C MET A 21 2.85 13.17 -25.74
N SER A 22 3.61 12.74 -24.73
CA SER A 22 4.58 11.65 -24.81
C SER A 22 3.90 10.45 -25.46
N ARG A 23 4.27 10.14 -26.70
CA ARG A 23 3.64 9.08 -27.48
C ARG A 23 4.06 7.76 -26.85
N LEU A 24 3.13 7.09 -26.18
CA LEU A 24 3.37 5.76 -25.64
C LEU A 24 3.81 4.85 -26.80
N ALA A 25 4.90 4.11 -26.62
CA ALA A 25 5.34 3.11 -27.58
C ALA A 25 4.26 2.03 -27.77
N PRO A 26 4.19 1.34 -28.92
CA PRO A 26 3.15 0.36 -29.20
C PRO A 26 3.04 -0.72 -28.11
N LEU A 27 1.88 -0.93 -27.52
CA LEU A 27 1.66 -1.87 -26.42
C LEU A 27 2.10 -3.30 -26.76
N TYR A 28 1.89 -3.76 -28.01
CA TYR A 28 2.35 -5.08 -28.44
C TYR A 28 3.87 -5.22 -28.43
N ALA A 29 4.58 -4.12 -28.72
CA ALA A 29 6.04 -4.11 -28.72
C ALA A 29 6.57 -4.06 -27.27
N LEU A 30 5.95 -3.27 -26.38
CA LEU A 30 6.23 -3.27 -24.95
C LEU A 30 5.99 -4.65 -24.33
N ARG A 31 4.89 -5.33 -24.68
CA ARG A 31 4.59 -6.69 -24.22
C ARG A 31 5.62 -7.72 -24.71
N ALA A 32 6.04 -7.62 -25.98
CA ALA A 32 7.08 -8.49 -26.52
C ALA A 32 8.43 -8.30 -25.80
N PHE A 33 8.79 -7.06 -25.47
CA PHE A 33 10.00 -6.77 -24.69
C PHE A 33 9.89 -7.33 -23.27
N GLU A 34 8.77 -7.10 -22.57
CA GLU A 34 8.55 -7.58 -21.20
C GLU A 34 8.68 -9.11 -21.13
N ALA A 35 7.99 -9.84 -22.00
CA ALA A 35 8.07 -11.30 -22.06
C ALA A 35 9.48 -11.80 -22.40
N ALA A 36 10.16 -11.17 -23.36
CA ALA A 36 11.54 -11.50 -23.71
C ALA A 36 12.53 -11.22 -22.58
N ALA A 37 12.31 -10.15 -21.81
CA ALA A 37 13.12 -9.76 -20.67
C ALA A 37 12.97 -10.74 -19.49
N ARG A 38 11.76 -11.15 -19.19
CA ARG A 38 11.46 -12.10 -18.11
C ARG A 38 12.04 -13.50 -18.39
N HIS A 39 11.96 -13.96 -19.64
CA HIS A 39 12.50 -15.25 -20.04
C HIS A 39 13.99 -15.22 -20.45
N LEU A 40 14.57 -14.05 -20.66
CA LEU A 40 15.88 -13.85 -21.33
C LEU A 40 15.99 -14.67 -22.63
N SER A 41 14.87 -14.79 -23.35
CA SER A 41 14.74 -15.66 -24.53
C SER A 41 13.61 -15.20 -25.46
N TYR A 42 13.94 -14.91 -26.70
CA TYR A 42 12.93 -14.60 -27.72
C TYR A 42 12.06 -15.81 -28.09
N THR A 43 12.61 -17.02 -28.00
CA THR A 43 11.85 -18.25 -28.29
C THR A 43 10.80 -18.53 -27.24
N LYS A 44 11.15 -18.42 -25.96
CA LYS A 44 10.19 -18.60 -24.84
C LYS A 44 9.13 -17.50 -24.82
N ALA A 45 9.52 -16.24 -25.09
CA ALA A 45 8.57 -15.15 -25.23
C ALA A 45 7.59 -15.37 -26.40
N ALA A 46 8.07 -15.88 -27.52
CA ALA A 46 7.24 -16.22 -28.67
C ALA A 46 6.20 -17.29 -28.36
N GLN A 47 6.59 -18.33 -27.61
CA GLN A 47 5.69 -19.38 -27.14
C GLN A 47 4.61 -18.83 -26.22
N GLU A 48 4.99 -18.00 -25.24
CA GLU A 48 4.05 -17.38 -24.31
C GLU A 48 3.03 -16.47 -25.00
N LEU A 49 3.52 -15.66 -25.97
CA LEU A 49 2.69 -14.69 -26.68
C LEU A 49 1.94 -15.29 -27.88
N ALA A 50 2.11 -16.59 -28.15
CA ALA A 50 1.54 -17.29 -29.31
C ALA A 50 1.86 -16.61 -30.66
N ILE A 51 3.10 -16.09 -30.81
CA ILE A 51 3.61 -15.48 -32.04
C ILE A 51 4.96 -16.09 -32.43
N THR A 52 5.50 -15.71 -33.57
CA THR A 52 6.81 -16.22 -34.03
C THR A 52 7.97 -15.51 -33.32
N GLN A 53 9.12 -16.20 -33.17
CA GLN A 53 10.35 -15.60 -32.63
C GLN A 53 10.80 -14.38 -33.46
N SER A 54 10.63 -14.40 -34.77
CA SER A 54 10.93 -13.28 -35.65
C SER A 54 10.03 -12.06 -35.39
N ALA A 55 8.76 -12.29 -35.02
CA ALA A 55 7.83 -11.22 -34.63
C ALA A 55 8.27 -10.59 -33.32
N VAL A 56 8.62 -11.38 -32.29
CA VAL A 56 9.15 -10.86 -31.04
C VAL A 56 10.39 -10.00 -31.26
N SER A 57 11.36 -10.51 -32.03
CA SER A 57 12.58 -9.79 -32.36
C SER A 57 12.30 -8.46 -33.09
N ARG A 58 11.34 -8.47 -34.05
CA ARG A 58 10.92 -7.26 -34.76
C ARG A 58 10.26 -6.24 -33.80
N HIS A 59 9.38 -6.69 -32.93
CA HIS A 59 8.72 -5.81 -31.93
C HIS A 59 9.71 -5.17 -30.97
N VAL A 60 10.67 -5.93 -30.46
CA VAL A 60 11.76 -5.41 -29.63
C VAL A 60 12.60 -4.38 -30.42
N ARG A 61 12.95 -4.67 -31.70
CA ARG A 61 13.67 -3.71 -32.53
C ARG A 61 12.86 -2.42 -32.73
N THR A 62 11.55 -2.49 -32.90
CA THR A 62 10.68 -1.30 -32.98
C THR A 62 10.85 -0.41 -31.75
N LEU A 63 10.87 -0.98 -30.55
CA LEU A 63 11.12 -0.20 -29.33
C LEU A 63 12.53 0.37 -29.25
N GLU A 64 13.54 -0.42 -29.63
CA GLU A 64 14.94 0.05 -29.66
C GLU A 64 15.13 1.24 -30.61
N VAL A 65 14.41 1.25 -31.72
CA VAL A 65 14.39 2.40 -32.64
C VAL A 65 13.64 3.59 -32.04
N ASP A 66 12.48 3.37 -31.45
CA ASP A 66 11.64 4.41 -30.84
C ASP A 66 12.37 5.11 -29.67
N PHE A 67 13.05 4.34 -28.82
CA PHE A 67 13.81 4.86 -27.69
C PHE A 67 15.25 5.28 -28.03
N GLY A 68 15.72 5.01 -29.23
CA GLY A 68 17.08 5.33 -29.67
C GLY A 68 18.18 4.56 -28.91
N CYS A 69 17.86 3.45 -28.26
CA CYS A 69 18.82 2.68 -27.47
C CYS A 69 18.57 1.17 -27.58
N ARG A 70 19.61 0.38 -27.29
CA ARG A 70 19.48 -1.09 -27.22
C ARG A 70 18.93 -1.49 -25.86
N LEU A 71 17.92 -2.35 -25.87
CA LEU A 71 17.31 -2.91 -24.66
C LEU A 71 17.88 -4.29 -24.30
N PHE A 72 18.39 -5.01 -25.32
CA PHE A 72 19.10 -6.27 -25.14
C PHE A 72 20.50 -6.24 -25.71
N ALA A 73 21.39 -7.02 -25.10
CA ALA A 73 22.70 -7.37 -25.60
C ALA A 73 22.85 -8.89 -25.71
N ARG A 74 23.74 -9.37 -26.57
CA ARG A 74 24.13 -10.79 -26.65
C ARG A 74 25.25 -11.08 -25.68
N GLU A 75 25.15 -12.19 -24.96
CA GLU A 75 26.19 -12.71 -24.11
C GLU A 75 26.42 -14.18 -24.48
N GLY A 76 27.43 -14.45 -25.28
CA GLY A 76 27.64 -15.76 -25.87
C GLY A 76 26.44 -16.20 -26.73
N ARG A 77 25.80 -17.32 -26.36
CA ARG A 77 24.56 -17.80 -26.97
C ARG A 77 23.28 -17.24 -26.32
N GLY A 78 23.41 -16.48 -25.22
CA GLY A 78 22.29 -15.96 -24.42
C GLY A 78 21.90 -14.52 -24.76
N LEU A 79 20.78 -14.11 -24.19
CA LEU A 79 20.23 -12.77 -24.22
C LEU A 79 20.38 -12.16 -22.80
N ARG A 80 20.84 -10.93 -22.70
CA ARG A 80 20.82 -10.18 -21.44
C ARG A 80 20.25 -8.78 -21.62
N LEU A 81 19.70 -8.22 -20.55
CA LEU A 81 19.25 -6.83 -20.54
C LEU A 81 20.44 -5.86 -20.51
N THR A 82 20.33 -4.79 -21.28
CA THR A 82 21.17 -3.60 -21.14
C THR A 82 20.74 -2.78 -19.91
N GLU A 83 21.46 -1.71 -19.57
CA GLU A 83 21.05 -0.78 -18.51
C GLU A 83 19.67 -0.14 -18.81
N PRO A 84 19.41 0.41 -20.05
CA PRO A 84 18.07 0.89 -20.39
C PRO A 84 16.99 -0.19 -20.27
N GLY A 85 17.29 -1.44 -20.66
CA GLY A 85 16.34 -2.56 -20.52
C GLY A 85 16.00 -2.88 -19.06
N ARG A 86 16.98 -2.82 -18.16
CA ARG A 86 16.76 -2.99 -16.72
C ARG A 86 15.93 -1.87 -16.10
N LEU A 87 16.12 -0.63 -16.53
CA LEU A 87 15.35 0.52 -16.08
C LEU A 87 13.88 0.46 -16.54
N LEU A 88 13.65 0.02 -17.77
CA LEU A 88 12.30 -0.04 -18.36
C LEU A 88 11.43 -1.16 -17.78
N LEU A 89 12.01 -2.32 -17.49
CA LEU A 89 11.29 -3.55 -17.15
C LEU A 89 10.35 -3.41 -15.94
N PRO A 90 10.75 -2.86 -14.76
CA PRO A 90 9.86 -2.79 -13.60
C PRO A 90 8.60 -1.97 -13.85
N GLY A 91 8.72 -0.82 -14.52
CA GLY A 91 7.57 0.03 -14.87
C GLY A 91 6.61 -0.66 -15.82
N LEU A 92 7.11 -1.45 -16.77
CA LEU A 92 6.26 -2.22 -17.69
C LEU A 92 5.53 -3.36 -16.96
N GLN A 93 6.20 -4.07 -16.08
CA GLN A 93 5.58 -5.12 -15.28
C GLN A 93 4.41 -4.58 -14.45
N GLN A 94 4.59 -3.44 -13.78
CA GLN A 94 3.53 -2.76 -13.04
C GLN A 94 2.39 -2.31 -13.96
N GLY A 95 2.71 -1.70 -15.11
CA GLY A 95 1.72 -1.24 -16.09
C GLY A 95 0.89 -2.39 -16.66
N PHE A 96 1.50 -3.50 -17.05
CA PHE A 96 0.78 -4.67 -17.56
C PHE A 96 -0.06 -5.35 -16.48
N ALA A 97 0.42 -5.45 -15.25
CA ALA A 97 -0.36 -5.95 -14.12
C ALA A 97 -1.63 -5.10 -13.89
N ALA A 98 -1.53 -3.77 -13.99
CA ALA A 98 -2.68 -2.87 -13.90
C ALA A 98 -3.67 -3.08 -15.05
N LEU A 99 -3.20 -3.23 -16.29
CA LEU A 99 -4.04 -3.54 -17.46
C LEU A 99 -4.75 -4.90 -17.33
N GLU A 100 -4.02 -5.94 -16.88
CA GLU A 100 -4.58 -7.27 -16.64
C GLU A 100 -5.66 -7.24 -15.55
N SER A 101 -5.41 -6.50 -14.45
CA SER A 101 -6.39 -6.29 -13.38
C SER A 101 -7.65 -5.59 -13.90
N ALA A 102 -7.51 -4.54 -14.70
CA ALA A 102 -8.64 -3.83 -15.31
C ALA A 102 -9.47 -4.75 -16.24
N CYS A 103 -8.81 -5.57 -17.06
CA CYS A 103 -9.49 -6.53 -17.92
C CYS A 103 -10.16 -7.65 -17.12
N ALA A 104 -9.52 -8.13 -16.04
CA ALA A 104 -10.09 -9.15 -15.15
C ALA A 104 -11.36 -8.65 -14.48
N SER A 105 -11.43 -7.36 -14.10
CA SER A 105 -12.62 -6.77 -13.49
C SER A 105 -13.86 -6.77 -14.40
N LEU A 106 -13.67 -6.75 -15.71
CA LEU A 106 -14.77 -6.82 -16.69
C LEU A 106 -15.20 -8.26 -17.01
N ARG A 107 -14.32 -9.24 -16.80
CA ARG A 107 -14.56 -10.64 -17.14
C ARG A 107 -15.26 -11.41 -16.03
N SER A 108 -15.20 -10.91 -14.81
CA SER A 108 -15.76 -11.58 -13.64
C SER A 108 -16.91 -10.76 -13.05
N GLU A 109 -18.14 -11.09 -13.38
CA GLU A 109 -19.31 -10.75 -12.54
C GLU A 109 -19.18 -11.37 -11.13
N GLU A 110 -18.28 -12.35 -10.97
CA GLU A 110 -17.99 -13.12 -9.76
C GLU A 110 -16.53 -12.98 -9.26
N GLY A 111 -15.82 -11.91 -9.64
CA GLY A 111 -14.41 -11.71 -9.27
C GLY A 111 -14.17 -11.59 -7.75
N ALA A 112 -12.92 -11.79 -7.33
CA ALA A 112 -12.49 -11.58 -5.96
C ALA A 112 -12.83 -10.16 -5.48
N LEU A 113 -13.23 -10.02 -4.21
CA LEU A 113 -13.36 -8.71 -3.56
C LEU A 113 -11.95 -8.13 -3.33
N ARG A 114 -11.66 -7.00 -3.93
CA ARG A 114 -10.35 -6.34 -3.83
C ARG A 114 -10.36 -5.34 -2.70
N LEU A 115 -9.60 -5.67 -1.66
CA LEU A 115 -9.48 -4.90 -0.43
C LEU A 115 -8.10 -4.26 -0.33
N LYS A 116 -8.03 -2.94 -0.19
CA LYS A 116 -6.80 -2.20 0.19
C LYS A 116 -6.80 -1.99 1.71
N ALA A 117 -5.66 -2.18 2.37
CA ALA A 117 -5.56 -1.94 3.81
C ALA A 117 -4.13 -1.52 4.20
N PRO A 118 -3.92 -0.80 5.33
CA PRO A 118 -2.61 -0.48 5.86
C PRO A 118 -1.79 -1.73 6.16
N SER A 119 -0.49 -1.70 5.85
CA SER A 119 0.39 -2.88 5.96
C SER A 119 0.46 -3.43 7.38
N THR A 120 0.64 -2.57 8.40
CA THR A 120 0.71 -3.01 9.80
C THR A 120 -0.61 -3.64 10.26
N LEU A 121 -1.75 -2.99 9.94
CA LEU A 121 -3.07 -3.56 10.18
C LEU A 121 -3.24 -4.92 9.50
N THR A 122 -2.80 -5.01 8.24
CA THR A 122 -2.86 -6.24 7.45
C THR A 122 -2.11 -7.37 8.16
N MET A 123 -0.86 -7.15 8.53
CA MET A 123 0.01 -8.17 9.12
C MET A 123 -0.47 -8.60 10.50
N ARG A 124 -0.89 -7.65 11.34
CA ARG A 124 -1.18 -7.89 12.75
C ARG A 124 -2.63 -8.28 13.05
N TRP A 125 -3.54 -7.90 12.18
CA TRP A 125 -4.97 -8.10 12.45
C TRP A 125 -5.71 -8.77 11.30
N LEU A 126 -5.57 -8.28 10.08
CA LEU A 126 -6.47 -8.62 8.98
C LEU A 126 -6.19 -10.00 8.38
N LEU A 127 -4.91 -10.39 8.19
CA LEU A 127 -4.54 -11.66 7.55
C LEU A 127 -5.13 -12.88 8.26
N ALA A 128 -5.00 -12.97 9.59
CA ALA A 128 -5.54 -14.08 10.35
C ALA A 128 -7.07 -14.17 10.23
N ARG A 129 -7.75 -13.03 10.16
CA ARG A 129 -9.20 -12.93 10.05
C ARG A 129 -9.69 -13.28 8.65
N LEU A 130 -9.03 -12.80 7.61
CA LEU A 130 -9.36 -13.18 6.23
C LEU A 130 -9.10 -14.67 5.97
N SER A 131 -8.08 -15.25 6.61
CA SER A 131 -7.84 -16.71 6.55
C SER A 131 -9.03 -17.48 7.15
N ARG A 132 -9.56 -17.06 8.29
CA ARG A 132 -10.77 -17.67 8.90
C ARG A 132 -12.02 -17.40 8.07
N PHE A 133 -12.19 -16.18 7.54
CA PHE A 133 -13.29 -15.82 6.66
C PHE A 133 -13.36 -16.74 5.44
N ARG A 134 -12.24 -17.01 4.80
CA ARG A 134 -12.15 -17.93 3.66
C ARG A 134 -12.62 -19.34 4.00
N LEU A 135 -12.37 -19.82 5.21
CA LEU A 135 -12.86 -21.15 5.66
C LEU A 135 -14.38 -21.16 5.90
N GLN A 136 -14.94 -20.06 6.39
CA GLN A 136 -16.38 -19.90 6.65
C GLN A 136 -17.17 -19.58 5.38
N GLN A 137 -16.54 -18.90 4.42
CA GLN A 137 -17.15 -18.37 3.19
C GLN A 137 -16.28 -18.72 1.96
N PRO A 138 -16.18 -20.03 1.60
CA PRO A 138 -15.28 -20.50 0.54
C PRO A 138 -15.66 -19.98 -0.86
N ASP A 139 -16.89 -19.51 -1.02
CA ASP A 139 -17.43 -18.90 -2.24
C ASP A 139 -17.02 -17.43 -2.42
N ILE A 140 -16.42 -16.81 -1.40
CA ILE A 140 -15.98 -15.42 -1.46
C ILE A 140 -14.45 -15.36 -1.41
N GLU A 141 -13.84 -15.07 -2.54
CA GLU A 141 -12.43 -14.76 -2.61
C GLU A 141 -12.19 -13.29 -2.25
N VAL A 142 -11.22 -13.02 -1.36
CA VAL A 142 -10.77 -11.66 -1.02
C VAL A 142 -9.32 -11.51 -1.46
N GLN A 143 -9.08 -10.58 -2.37
CA GLN A 143 -7.74 -10.20 -2.81
C GLN A 143 -7.30 -8.97 -2.03
N LEU A 144 -6.28 -9.14 -1.19
CA LEU A 144 -5.79 -8.10 -0.29
C LEU A 144 -4.55 -7.42 -0.86
N THR A 145 -4.56 -6.09 -0.87
CA THR A 145 -3.39 -5.25 -1.16
C THR A 145 -3.00 -4.49 0.10
N ALA A 146 -1.79 -4.74 0.59
CA ALA A 146 -1.25 -4.02 1.74
C ALA A 146 -0.56 -2.73 1.28
N ALA A 147 -1.02 -1.57 1.78
CA ALA A 147 -0.44 -0.26 1.52
C ALA A 147 0.42 0.18 2.71
N TRP A 148 1.67 0.54 2.46
CA TRP A 148 2.59 1.08 3.48
C TRP A 148 2.65 2.61 3.46
N MET A 149 2.31 3.22 2.31
CA MET A 149 2.03 4.65 2.15
C MET A 149 0.56 4.84 1.81
N ASP A 150 0.07 6.07 1.88
CA ASP A 150 -1.32 6.42 1.56
C ASP A 150 -2.35 5.56 2.36
N VAL A 151 -2.05 5.35 3.64
CA VAL A 151 -2.93 4.58 4.56
C VAL A 151 -4.25 5.29 4.86
N ASP A 152 -4.36 6.55 4.51
CA ASP A 152 -5.48 7.45 4.74
C ASP A 152 -6.33 7.72 3.48
N ARG A 153 -5.94 7.16 2.32
CA ARG A 153 -6.63 7.44 1.05
C ARG A 153 -6.70 6.24 0.10
N VAL A 154 -7.69 6.29 -0.77
CA VAL A 154 -7.91 5.40 -1.91
C VAL A 154 -8.61 6.21 -3.01
N ASP A 155 -8.36 5.88 -4.27
CA ASP A 155 -9.07 6.44 -5.42
C ASP A 155 -9.87 5.32 -6.11
N PHE A 156 -11.12 5.13 -5.71
CA PHE A 156 -11.98 4.09 -6.27
C PHE A 156 -12.32 4.25 -7.76
N GLU A 157 -12.05 5.41 -8.36
CA GLU A 157 -12.25 5.63 -9.80
C GLU A 157 -11.05 5.15 -10.62
N ARG A 158 -9.83 5.27 -10.05
CA ARG A 158 -8.57 4.95 -10.74
C ARG A 158 -7.91 3.69 -10.24
N GLU A 159 -8.13 3.33 -8.98
CA GLU A 159 -7.56 2.13 -8.38
C GLU A 159 -8.60 0.99 -8.41
N PRO A 160 -8.18 -0.26 -8.65
CA PRO A 160 -9.10 -1.38 -8.86
C PRO A 160 -9.62 -1.98 -7.54
N TYR A 161 -9.96 -1.17 -6.54
CA TYR A 161 -10.44 -1.67 -5.25
C TYR A 161 -11.97 -1.62 -5.14
N ASP A 162 -12.55 -2.60 -4.50
CA ASP A 162 -13.98 -2.67 -4.18
C ASP A 162 -14.27 -2.03 -2.83
N CYS A 163 -13.32 -2.13 -1.90
CA CYS A 163 -13.34 -1.48 -0.59
C CYS A 163 -11.91 -1.24 -0.09
N ALA A 164 -11.78 -0.41 0.94
CA ALA A 164 -10.52 -0.18 1.60
C ALA A 164 -10.69 -0.02 3.12
N VAL A 165 -9.66 -0.37 3.90
CA VAL A 165 -9.54 0.10 5.28
C VAL A 165 -8.60 1.30 5.28
N LEU A 166 -9.06 2.41 5.82
CA LEU A 166 -8.30 3.66 5.93
C LEU A 166 -8.19 4.10 7.38
N LEU A 167 -7.04 4.67 7.74
CA LEU A 167 -6.86 5.39 9.00
C LEU A 167 -7.24 6.85 8.74
N ASN A 168 -8.32 7.34 9.37
CA ASN A 168 -8.90 8.65 9.05
C ASN A 168 -9.64 9.25 10.25
N THR A 169 -9.90 10.54 10.19
CA THR A 169 -10.72 11.27 11.20
C THR A 169 -12.23 11.06 11.05
N GLY A 170 -12.68 10.32 10.04
CA GLY A 170 -14.10 10.05 9.76
C GLY A 170 -14.73 10.95 8.71
N VAL A 171 -13.93 11.74 7.98
CA VAL A 171 -14.40 12.61 6.90
C VAL A 171 -14.11 11.94 5.55
N PHE A 172 -15.15 11.65 4.77
CA PHE A 172 -15.06 10.95 3.49
C PHE A 172 -15.83 11.66 2.38
N PRO A 173 -15.49 11.42 1.11
CA PRO A 173 -16.23 11.94 -0.04
C PRO A 173 -17.71 11.52 -0.03
N GLU A 174 -18.61 12.38 -0.53
CA GLU A 174 -20.06 12.15 -0.54
C GLU A 174 -20.48 10.87 -1.29
N GLY A 175 -19.71 10.44 -2.29
CA GLY A 175 -19.93 9.20 -3.05
C GLY A 175 -19.57 7.90 -2.33
N TRP A 176 -19.05 7.98 -1.10
CA TRP A 176 -18.61 6.83 -0.33
C TRP A 176 -19.56 6.52 0.82
N GLU A 177 -19.55 5.26 1.22
CA GLU A 177 -20.08 4.79 2.50
C GLU A 177 -18.93 4.27 3.35
N HIS A 178 -19.10 4.29 4.66
CA HIS A 178 -18.08 3.86 5.60
C HIS A 178 -18.69 3.30 6.86
N VAL A 179 -17.92 2.49 7.56
CA VAL A 179 -18.19 2.05 8.93
C VAL A 179 -16.90 2.09 9.74
N LYS A 180 -16.97 2.65 10.94
CA LYS A 180 -15.83 2.62 11.86
C LYS A 180 -15.62 1.18 12.35
N LEU A 181 -14.38 0.68 12.19
CA LEU A 181 -13.97 -0.59 12.77
C LEU A 181 -13.53 -0.36 14.22
N PHE A 182 -12.47 0.40 14.45
CA PHE A 182 -11.95 0.72 15.78
C PHE A 182 -11.10 1.99 15.77
N GLU A 183 -10.81 2.51 16.96
CA GLU A 183 -10.00 3.70 17.17
C GLU A 183 -8.52 3.35 17.22
N GLU A 184 -7.66 4.25 16.74
CA GLU A 184 -6.21 4.13 16.92
C GLU A 184 -5.82 4.71 18.28
N TRP A 185 -5.18 3.87 19.10
CA TRP A 185 -4.70 4.23 20.44
C TRP A 185 -3.19 4.08 20.52
N LEU A 186 -2.47 5.18 20.53
CA LEU A 186 -1.02 5.24 20.63
C LEU A 186 -0.54 4.81 22.01
N ILE A 187 0.42 3.87 22.08
CA ILE A 187 0.96 3.37 23.32
C ILE A 187 2.44 3.02 23.18
N PRO A 188 3.30 3.37 24.15
CA PRO A 188 4.70 2.93 24.15
C PRO A 188 4.81 1.41 24.30
N VAL A 189 5.72 0.82 23.53
CA VAL A 189 6.02 -0.63 23.52
C VAL A 189 7.52 -0.87 23.56
N CYS A 190 7.95 -1.90 24.26
CA CYS A 190 9.35 -2.33 24.34
C CYS A 190 9.44 -3.87 24.46
N ALA A 191 10.66 -4.39 24.45
CA ALA A 191 10.90 -5.79 24.75
C ALA A 191 10.50 -6.11 26.22
N PRO A 192 9.99 -7.30 26.51
CA PRO A 192 9.56 -7.68 27.88
C PRO A 192 10.67 -7.53 28.92
N GLU A 193 11.90 -7.87 28.54
CA GLU A 193 13.08 -7.78 29.43
C GLU A 193 13.36 -6.33 29.86
N ALA A 194 13.06 -5.37 28.98
CA ALA A 194 13.23 -3.95 29.30
C ALA A 194 12.19 -3.43 30.31
N ALA A 195 11.10 -4.12 30.53
CA ALA A 195 10.06 -3.77 31.50
C ALA A 195 9.91 -4.82 32.61
N ALA A 196 10.90 -5.70 32.81
CA ALA A 196 10.83 -6.77 33.79
C ALA A 196 10.71 -6.25 35.24
N ASP A 197 11.24 -5.05 35.54
CA ASP A 197 11.15 -4.40 36.87
C ASP A 197 9.84 -3.65 37.10
N GLY A 198 8.90 -3.74 36.17
CA GLY A 198 7.59 -3.07 36.23
C GLY A 198 7.47 -1.86 35.29
N ALA A 199 6.44 -1.03 35.58
CA ALA A 199 6.18 0.17 34.78
C ALA A 199 7.34 1.18 34.90
N TRP A 200 7.61 1.88 33.80
CA TRP A 200 8.69 2.86 33.77
C TRP A 200 8.28 4.17 34.40
N GLU A 201 9.24 4.78 35.10
CA GLU A 201 9.20 6.19 35.45
C GLU A 201 9.64 7.06 34.24
N VAL A 202 9.28 8.35 34.26
CA VAL A 202 9.62 9.31 33.22
C VAL A 202 11.14 9.39 32.96
N THR A 203 11.94 9.30 34.02
CA THR A 203 13.40 9.29 33.98
C THR A 203 13.96 8.14 33.14
N ARG A 204 13.33 6.97 33.19
CA ARG A 204 13.70 5.81 32.37
C ARG A 204 13.36 6.02 30.90
N LEU A 205 12.22 6.62 30.62
CA LEU A 205 11.83 7.00 29.25
C LEU A 205 12.81 8.05 28.66
N GLN A 206 13.22 9.02 29.49
CA GLN A 206 14.24 10.00 29.09
C GLN A 206 15.58 9.35 28.73
N ALA A 207 15.97 8.27 29.40
CA ALA A 207 17.24 7.56 29.14
C ALA A 207 17.14 6.56 27.98
N ALA A 208 15.94 6.05 27.66
CA ALA A 208 15.73 5.02 26.66
C ALA A 208 16.01 5.51 25.23
N GLU A 209 16.40 4.60 24.34
CA GLU A 209 16.46 4.86 22.90
C GLU A 209 15.05 4.95 22.33
N GLN A 210 14.69 6.09 21.75
CA GLN A 210 13.40 6.30 21.11
C GLN A 210 13.44 5.81 19.66
N LEU A 211 12.54 4.92 19.30
CA LEU A 211 12.32 4.43 17.95
C LEU A 211 11.11 5.15 17.35
N HIS A 212 11.31 5.76 16.19
CA HIS A 212 10.28 6.59 15.54
C HIS A 212 9.61 5.81 14.41
N PRO A 213 8.37 5.31 14.58
CA PRO A 213 7.68 4.52 13.56
C PRO A 213 7.25 5.34 12.34
N THR A 214 7.27 6.67 12.43
CA THR A 214 6.93 7.58 11.35
C THR A 214 8.04 8.61 11.13
N PRO A 215 8.32 9.02 9.87
CA PRO A 215 9.40 9.97 9.56
C PRO A 215 9.22 11.34 10.22
N ASP A 216 7.98 11.78 10.40
CA ASP A 216 7.64 13.05 11.04
C ASP A 216 7.57 12.97 12.58
N ARG A 217 7.76 11.77 13.16
CA ARG A 217 7.73 11.51 14.60
C ARG A 217 6.42 11.91 15.28
N ARG A 218 5.33 11.97 14.51
CA ARG A 218 4.03 12.44 15.02
C ARG A 218 3.51 11.61 16.19
N ASP A 219 3.70 10.30 16.17
CA ASP A 219 3.15 9.38 17.15
C ASP A 219 3.73 9.67 18.54
N TRP A 220 5.06 9.80 18.66
CA TRP A 220 5.71 10.20 19.89
C TRP A 220 5.31 11.60 20.33
N ARG A 221 5.28 12.57 19.41
CA ARG A 221 4.90 13.94 19.72
C ARG A 221 3.51 14.01 20.31
N GLN A 222 2.56 13.32 19.70
CA GLN A 222 1.18 13.31 20.13
C GLN A 222 1.01 12.62 21.48
N TRP A 223 1.69 11.46 21.68
CA TRP A 223 1.64 10.76 22.94
C TRP A 223 2.25 11.59 24.09
N LEU A 224 3.43 12.17 23.90
CA LEU A 224 4.09 13.00 24.89
C LEU A 224 3.30 14.26 25.21
N GLN A 225 2.67 14.87 24.21
CA GLN A 225 1.81 16.05 24.41
C GLN A 225 0.58 15.72 25.26
N ALA A 226 -0.11 14.63 24.97
CA ALA A 226 -1.29 14.21 25.73
C ALA A 226 -0.95 13.81 27.17
N MET A 227 0.27 13.31 27.40
CA MET A 227 0.77 12.96 28.74
C MET A 227 1.39 14.13 29.51
N ASP A 228 1.42 15.36 28.92
CA ASP A 228 2.10 16.55 29.48
C ASP A 228 3.60 16.32 29.77
N LEU A 229 4.24 15.51 28.91
CA LEU A 229 5.65 15.13 29.02
C LEU A 229 6.58 15.76 27.99
N SER A 230 6.08 16.61 27.09
CA SER A 230 6.83 17.14 25.95
C SER A 230 8.07 17.94 26.36
N GLU A 231 8.03 18.65 27.50
CA GLU A 231 9.18 19.39 27.99
C GLU A 231 10.16 18.51 28.78
N GLN A 232 9.66 17.46 29.41
CA GLN A 232 10.47 16.56 30.22
C GLN A 232 11.19 15.50 29.37
N VAL A 233 10.53 15.02 28.32
CA VAL A 233 11.04 13.97 27.41
C VAL A 233 11.22 14.53 26.01
N PRO A 234 12.38 15.09 25.67
CA PRO A 234 12.63 15.63 24.33
C PRO A 234 12.60 14.52 23.29
N LEU A 235 12.07 14.82 22.12
CA LEU A 235 12.15 13.93 20.95
C LEU A 235 13.63 13.80 20.51
N LYS A 236 14.20 12.64 20.76
CA LYS A 236 15.59 12.32 20.41
C LYS A 236 15.76 12.04 18.91
N SER A 237 17.00 12.04 18.48
CA SER A 237 17.37 11.71 17.09
C SER A 237 17.31 10.22 16.75
N GLY A 238 16.74 9.36 17.55
CA GLY A 238 16.73 7.91 17.42
C GLY A 238 16.40 7.36 16.01
N GLN A 239 16.42 6.06 15.85
CA GLN A 239 16.14 5.39 14.57
C GLN A 239 14.74 5.74 14.07
N VAL A 240 14.66 6.20 12.82
CA VAL A 240 13.42 6.56 12.13
C VAL A 240 13.07 5.47 11.13
N PHE A 241 11.82 5.07 11.12
CA PHE A 241 11.25 4.11 10.15
C PHE A 241 10.20 4.82 9.29
N ASP A 242 9.79 4.17 8.24
CA ASP A 242 8.71 4.59 7.34
C ASP A 242 7.43 3.74 7.51
N MET A 243 7.47 2.80 8.46
CA MET A 243 6.38 1.86 8.71
C MET A 243 6.29 1.56 10.21
N LEU A 244 5.07 1.66 10.76
CA LEU A 244 4.77 1.35 12.18
C LEU A 244 5.27 -0.04 12.58
N GLU A 245 5.12 -1.04 11.70
CA GLU A 245 5.58 -2.42 11.94
C GLU A 245 7.06 -2.51 12.27
N LEU A 246 7.91 -1.78 11.55
CA LEU A 246 9.36 -1.83 11.77
C LEU A 246 9.74 -1.26 13.14
N GLY A 247 9.07 -0.21 13.59
CA GLY A 247 9.26 0.34 14.93
C GLY A 247 8.87 -0.67 16.03
N ILE A 248 7.73 -1.35 15.86
CA ILE A 248 7.25 -2.38 16.80
C ILE A 248 8.20 -3.58 16.82
N VAL A 249 8.64 -4.08 15.66
CA VAL A 249 9.59 -5.21 15.57
C VAL A 249 10.92 -4.85 16.19
N ALA A 250 11.44 -3.65 15.97
CA ALA A 250 12.68 -3.17 16.59
C ALA A 250 12.56 -3.09 18.12
N ALA A 251 11.42 -2.60 18.62
CA ALA A 251 11.14 -2.56 20.06
C ALA A 251 11.09 -3.96 20.68
N ALA A 252 10.40 -4.92 20.03
CA ALA A 252 10.33 -6.31 20.48
C ALA A 252 11.70 -7.00 20.55
N ARG A 253 12.66 -6.55 19.72
CA ARG A 253 14.05 -7.05 19.72
C ARG A 253 14.98 -6.32 20.70
N GLY A 254 14.46 -5.41 21.53
CA GLY A 254 15.23 -4.71 22.56
C GLY A 254 16.07 -3.53 22.03
N TYR A 255 15.84 -3.03 20.82
CA TYR A 255 16.58 -1.90 20.26
C TYR A 255 16.15 -0.54 20.86
N GLY A 256 15.07 -0.51 21.62
CA GLY A 256 14.57 0.70 22.27
C GLY A 256 13.09 0.60 22.57
N VAL A 257 12.45 1.77 22.72
CA VAL A 257 11.00 1.93 22.93
C VAL A 257 10.39 2.62 21.73
N SER A 258 9.30 2.06 21.19
CA SER A 258 8.55 2.60 20.07
C SER A 258 7.13 2.99 20.52
N ILE A 259 6.42 3.75 19.70
CA ILE A 259 4.96 3.83 19.79
C ILE A 259 4.35 2.73 18.92
N GLY A 260 3.37 2.01 19.47
CA GLY A 260 2.50 1.08 18.77
C GLY A 260 1.04 1.53 18.84
N ASP A 261 0.17 0.86 18.08
CA ASP A 261 -1.28 0.95 18.25
C ASP A 261 -1.71 -0.17 19.21
N LEU A 262 -2.38 0.19 20.29
CA LEU A 262 -2.80 -0.73 21.37
C LEU A 262 -3.49 -1.99 20.85
N LEU A 263 -4.36 -1.83 19.86
CA LEU A 263 -5.09 -2.95 19.27
C LEU A 263 -4.17 -3.86 18.45
N LEU A 264 -3.29 -3.27 17.67
CA LEU A 264 -2.38 -4.03 16.80
C LEU A 264 -1.26 -4.71 17.58
N VAL A 265 -0.94 -4.25 18.78
CA VAL A 265 0.07 -4.88 19.66
C VAL A 265 -0.53 -5.80 20.71
N ALA A 266 -1.85 -5.83 20.86
CA ALA A 266 -2.54 -6.54 21.95
C ALA A 266 -2.14 -8.02 22.03
N GLU A 267 -2.08 -8.72 20.91
CA GLU A 267 -1.70 -10.14 20.85
C GLU A 267 -0.23 -10.37 21.27
N ASP A 268 0.68 -9.48 20.87
CA ASP A 268 2.09 -9.57 21.26
C ASP A 268 2.30 -9.31 22.74
N VAL A 269 1.50 -8.42 23.32
CA VAL A 269 1.49 -8.17 24.77
C VAL A 269 0.94 -9.37 25.53
N GLU A 270 -0.18 -9.95 25.08
CA GLU A 270 -0.78 -11.15 25.70
C GLU A 270 0.17 -12.37 25.63
N GLN A 271 0.90 -12.51 24.52
CA GLN A 271 1.86 -13.60 24.33
C GLN A 271 3.25 -13.32 24.93
N GLY A 272 3.43 -12.16 25.58
CA GLY A 272 4.71 -11.79 26.21
C GLY A 272 5.84 -11.51 25.22
N ARG A 273 5.54 -11.15 23.98
CA ARG A 273 6.52 -10.71 22.98
C ARG A 273 6.81 -9.21 23.05
N LEU A 274 5.89 -8.45 23.63
CA LEU A 274 6.00 -7.03 23.91
C LEU A 274 5.56 -6.75 25.34
N ALA A 275 6.10 -5.69 25.91
CA ALA A 275 5.64 -5.10 27.16
C ALA A 275 5.20 -3.64 26.94
N LEU A 276 4.30 -3.19 27.80
CA LEU A 276 3.81 -1.81 27.88
C LEU A 276 4.52 -1.10 29.02
N PRO A 277 5.67 -0.43 28.78
CA PRO A 277 6.46 0.20 29.84
C PRO A 277 5.70 1.34 30.53
N LEU A 278 4.81 2.00 29.80
CA LEU A 278 3.93 3.07 30.27
C LEU A 278 2.50 2.71 29.84
N PRO A 279 1.69 2.11 30.72
CA PRO A 279 0.40 1.52 30.33
C PRO A 279 -0.72 2.57 30.24
N THR A 280 -0.45 3.66 29.50
CA THR A 280 -1.42 4.69 29.16
C THR A 280 -1.46 4.86 27.67
N ALA A 281 -2.61 4.57 27.08
CA ALA A 281 -2.87 4.77 25.65
C ALA A 281 -3.52 6.13 25.39
N VAL A 282 -3.09 6.78 24.33
CA VAL A 282 -3.57 8.09 23.90
C VAL A 282 -4.32 7.95 22.58
N PHE A 283 -5.53 8.51 22.52
CA PHE A 283 -6.29 8.54 21.26
C PHE A 283 -5.60 9.42 20.22
N SER A 284 -5.33 8.89 19.04
CA SER A 284 -4.64 9.63 17.99
C SER A 284 -5.51 10.69 17.28
N GLY A 285 -6.83 10.68 17.51
CA GLY A 285 -7.79 11.45 16.74
C GLY A 285 -8.25 10.75 15.46
N CYS A 286 -7.65 9.60 15.11
CA CYS A 286 -7.98 8.80 13.94
C CYS A 286 -8.59 7.46 14.34
N SER A 287 -9.32 6.86 13.40
CA SER A 287 -9.88 5.53 13.53
C SER A 287 -9.71 4.77 12.23
N TYR A 288 -9.69 3.46 12.30
CA TYR A 288 -9.75 2.60 11.11
C TYR A 288 -11.19 2.49 10.64
N TYR A 289 -11.41 2.82 9.38
CA TYR A 289 -12.70 2.75 8.73
C TYR A 289 -12.65 1.79 7.55
N LEU A 290 -13.61 0.89 7.45
CA LEU A 290 -13.90 0.21 6.21
C LEU A 290 -14.74 1.15 5.34
N VAL A 291 -14.26 1.46 4.14
CA VAL A 291 -14.88 2.41 3.21
C VAL A 291 -15.12 1.75 1.85
N TRP A 292 -16.17 2.16 1.15
CA TRP A 292 -16.54 1.63 -0.18
C TRP A 292 -17.37 2.63 -0.98
N PRO A 293 -17.40 2.55 -2.33
CA PRO A 293 -18.31 3.34 -3.14
C PRO A 293 -19.79 2.96 -2.89
N LYS A 294 -20.70 3.93 -2.85
CA LYS A 294 -22.16 3.70 -2.69
C LYS A 294 -22.72 2.67 -3.67
N ALA A 295 -22.16 2.60 -4.88
CA ALA A 295 -22.56 1.62 -5.90
C ALA A 295 -22.36 0.15 -5.46
N ARG A 296 -21.50 -0.12 -4.48
CA ARG A 296 -21.24 -1.47 -3.92
C ARG A 296 -22.16 -1.88 -2.78
N ARG A 297 -23.01 -0.97 -2.29
CA ARG A 297 -23.87 -1.18 -1.11
C ARG A 297 -24.72 -2.45 -1.16
N GLY A 298 -25.27 -2.80 -2.33
CA GLY A 298 -26.18 -3.94 -2.50
C GLY A 298 -25.49 -5.28 -2.77
N GLN A 299 -24.16 -5.34 -2.84
CA GLN A 299 -23.44 -6.58 -3.14
C GLN A 299 -23.35 -7.49 -1.91
N GLU A 300 -24.06 -8.61 -1.95
CA GLU A 300 -24.15 -9.59 -0.84
C GLU A 300 -22.78 -10.05 -0.34
N ARG A 301 -21.85 -10.36 -1.25
CA ARG A 301 -20.49 -10.80 -0.92
C ARG A 301 -19.73 -9.76 -0.09
N PHE A 302 -19.88 -8.48 -0.45
CA PHE A 302 -19.28 -7.38 0.31
C PHE A 302 -19.94 -7.22 1.67
N GLN A 303 -21.28 -7.32 1.76
CA GLN A 303 -21.98 -7.24 3.04
C GLN A 303 -21.53 -8.34 4.01
N ARG A 304 -21.37 -9.58 3.52
CA ARG A 304 -20.89 -10.72 4.32
C ARG A 304 -19.47 -10.47 4.84
N LEU A 305 -18.55 -9.91 4.03
CA LEU A 305 -17.22 -9.53 4.48
C LEU A 305 -17.28 -8.41 5.54
N ARG A 306 -18.04 -7.36 5.29
CA ARG A 306 -18.22 -6.23 6.23
C ARG A 306 -18.75 -6.72 7.59
N ASP A 307 -19.81 -7.51 7.57
CA ASP A 307 -20.48 -7.98 8.80
C ASP A 307 -19.55 -8.93 9.57
N TYR A 308 -18.78 -9.76 8.86
CA TYR A 308 -17.75 -10.59 9.47
C TYR A 308 -16.66 -9.74 10.15
N LEU A 309 -16.13 -8.72 9.49
CA LEU A 309 -15.10 -7.86 10.07
C LEU A 309 -15.62 -7.10 11.31
N LEU A 310 -16.86 -6.65 11.28
CA LEU A 310 -17.49 -6.00 12.45
C LEU A 310 -17.67 -6.97 13.62
N ALA A 311 -18.04 -8.22 13.36
CA ALA A 311 -18.13 -9.25 14.39
C ALA A 311 -16.75 -9.57 15.01
N GLU A 312 -15.71 -9.65 14.19
CA GLU A 312 -14.33 -9.83 14.66
C GLU A 312 -13.85 -8.68 15.54
N VAL A 313 -14.21 -7.43 15.19
CA VAL A 313 -13.92 -6.26 16.00
C VAL A 313 -14.65 -6.33 17.35
N ALA A 314 -15.93 -6.69 17.35
CA ALA A 314 -16.73 -6.79 18.58
C ALA A 314 -16.21 -7.90 19.54
N ALA A 315 -15.55 -8.91 18.99
CA ALA A 315 -14.96 -10.01 19.76
C ALA A 315 -13.56 -9.71 20.33
N MET A 316 -12.96 -8.56 19.98
CA MET A 316 -11.59 -8.23 20.38
C MET A 316 -11.49 -7.94 21.86
N ARG A 317 -10.39 -8.42 22.46
CA ARG A 317 -9.99 -8.08 23.83
C ARG A 317 -8.76 -7.19 23.77
N LEU A 318 -8.80 -6.09 24.50
CA LEU A 318 -7.67 -5.17 24.63
C LEU A 318 -7.01 -5.34 26.01
N PRO A 319 -5.70 -5.11 26.11
CA PRO A 319 -5.02 -5.05 27.40
C PRO A 319 -5.66 -4.01 28.33
N ALA A 320 -5.63 -4.27 29.63
CA ALA A 320 -6.09 -3.33 30.63
C ALA A 320 -5.07 -2.19 30.76
N VAL A 321 -5.39 -1.03 30.21
CA VAL A 321 -4.57 0.18 30.24
C VAL A 321 -5.42 1.40 30.53
N SER A 322 -4.80 2.46 31.05
CA SER A 322 -5.43 3.78 31.12
C SER A 322 -5.58 4.37 29.72
N ARG A 323 -6.63 5.15 29.48
CA ARG A 323 -6.91 5.80 28.19
C ARG A 323 -7.19 7.28 28.40
N CYS A 324 -6.59 8.12 27.59
CA CYS A 324 -6.78 9.57 27.59
C CYS A 324 -6.87 10.15 26.17
#